data_9f9cd96747ce7f5ed4d3c2c5699b69ab
#
_entry.id   9f9cd96747ce7f5ed4d3c2c5699b69ab
#
_cell.length_a   1.000
_cell.length_b   1.000
_cell.length_c   1.000
_cell.angle_alpha   90.00
_cell.angle_beta   90.00
_cell.angle_gamma   90.00
#
_symmetry.space_group_name_H-M   'P 1'
#
loop_
_entity.id
_entity.type
_entity.pdbx_description
1 polymer ?
#
loop_
_entity_poly.entity_id
_entity_poly.type
_entity_poly.pdbx_seq_one_letter_code
_entity_poly.pdbx_strand_id
1 'polypeptide(L)'
;MKYKLFPCILCITLFSCHFQKKENTSAVKEVDICIYGGTSAGVVAAYSAKKMGKSVLLVEPGKYLGGMTTGGLGMTDIGNKYAVTGLARLFYRRIGEHYNKFEQWTFPPSVATATMNRFVKVADLDVLYYRRITDAQVQNKRIKSITLEDSQQPDKKTLIRVKAKQFIDCSYEGDLMAKAGVS
;
A
#
# COMPACT_ATOMS: atom_id res chain seq x y z
N MET A 1 3.61 -8.80 81.98
CA MET A 1 2.99 -8.07 80.84
C MET A 1 3.80 -8.37 79.57
N LYS A 2 3.25 -9.19 78.65
CA LYS A 2 3.93 -9.62 77.41
C LYS A 2 3.30 -8.81 76.26
N TYR A 3 4.01 -7.91 75.64
CA TYR A 3 3.58 -7.19 74.44
C TYR A 3 3.87 -8.03 73.23
N LYS A 4 2.81 -8.41 72.46
CA LYS A 4 2.92 -9.06 71.16
C LYS A 4 3.06 -7.95 70.10
N LEU A 5 4.23 -7.87 69.44
CA LEU A 5 4.41 -7.05 68.25
C LEU A 5 3.70 -7.77 67.06
N PHE A 6 2.76 -7.05 66.44
CA PHE A 6 2.17 -7.41 65.15
C PHE A 6 3.03 -6.79 64.00
N PRO A 7 3.50 -7.57 63.06
CA PRO A 7 4.17 -6.96 61.87
C PRO A 7 3.12 -6.43 60.91
N CYS A 8 3.15 -5.12 60.68
CA CYS A 8 2.35 -4.44 59.65
C CYS A 8 2.96 -4.76 58.30
N ILE A 9 2.34 -5.63 57.51
CA ILE A 9 2.72 -5.93 56.12
C ILE A 9 2.19 -4.80 55.25
N LEU A 10 3.07 -3.88 54.85
CA LEU A 10 2.81 -2.81 53.91
C LEU A 10 2.76 -3.37 52.50
N CYS A 11 1.56 -3.67 51.97
CA CYS A 11 1.34 -4.07 50.60
C CYS A 11 1.58 -2.87 49.66
N ILE A 12 2.79 -2.77 49.08
CA ILE A 12 3.06 -1.78 48.02
C ILE A 12 2.52 -2.37 46.72
N THR A 13 1.32 -1.96 46.32
CA THR A 13 0.78 -2.22 44.97
C THR A 13 1.51 -1.33 43.96
N LEU A 14 2.44 -1.93 43.22
CA LEU A 14 3.07 -1.30 42.06
C LEU A 14 2.02 -1.10 40.98
N PHE A 15 1.45 0.08 40.93
CA PHE A 15 0.63 0.54 39.79
C PHE A 15 1.56 0.71 38.59
N SER A 16 1.68 -0.34 37.77
CA SER A 16 2.41 -0.27 36.52
C SER A 16 1.61 0.59 35.55
N CYS A 17 1.93 1.88 35.51
CA CYS A 17 1.36 2.81 34.55
C CYS A 17 1.91 2.44 33.17
N HIS A 18 1.14 1.66 32.41
CA HIS A 18 1.42 1.47 30.97
C HIS A 18 1.24 2.80 30.27
N PHE A 19 2.34 3.49 30.06
CA PHE A 19 2.38 4.70 29.24
C PHE A 19 2.17 4.28 27.79
N GLN A 20 0.92 4.21 27.34
CA GLN A 20 0.63 4.12 25.91
C GLN A 20 1.11 5.42 25.26
N LYS A 21 2.22 5.32 24.55
CA LYS A 21 2.76 6.38 23.71
C LYS A 21 1.71 6.72 22.66
N LYS A 22 0.98 7.81 22.87
CA LYS A 22 0.00 8.32 21.92
C LYS A 22 0.74 8.74 20.66
N GLU A 23 0.75 7.88 19.66
CA GLU A 23 1.27 8.23 18.34
C GLU A 23 0.41 9.38 17.79
N ASN A 24 1.06 10.47 17.42
CA ASN A 24 0.42 11.60 16.74
C ASN A 24 0.02 11.17 15.31
N THR A 25 -1.03 10.37 15.20
CA THR A 25 -1.62 9.98 13.92
C THR A 25 -2.51 11.12 13.46
N SER A 26 -2.07 11.91 12.50
CA SER A 26 -2.75 13.13 12.09
C SER A 26 -3.97 12.91 11.19
N ALA A 27 -4.11 11.77 10.54
CA ALA A 27 -5.25 11.43 9.70
C ALA A 27 -5.55 9.93 9.71
N VAL A 28 -6.83 9.58 9.70
CA VAL A 28 -7.30 8.19 9.51
C VAL A 28 -8.10 8.14 8.22
N LYS A 29 -7.70 7.26 7.29
CA LYS A 29 -8.46 6.93 6.08
C LYS A 29 -9.09 5.56 6.25
N GLU A 30 -10.33 5.39 5.76
CA GLU A 30 -11.04 4.11 5.78
C GLU A 30 -11.60 3.80 4.41
N VAL A 31 -11.31 2.60 3.90
CA VAL A 31 -11.70 2.14 2.57
C VAL A 31 -12.08 0.65 2.57
N ASP A 32 -12.67 0.15 1.50
CA ASP A 32 -12.90 -1.29 1.34
C ASP A 32 -11.59 -2.02 1.07
N ILE A 33 -10.75 -1.46 0.19
CA ILE A 33 -9.51 -2.11 -0.25
C ILE A 33 -8.36 -1.09 -0.22
N CYS A 34 -7.31 -1.41 0.53
CA CYS A 34 -6.05 -0.69 0.50
C CYS A 34 -5.01 -1.53 -0.25
N ILE A 35 -4.39 -0.94 -1.26
CA ILE A 35 -3.36 -1.57 -2.07
C ILE A 35 -2.04 -0.85 -1.80
N TYR A 36 -1.03 -1.60 -1.38
CA TYR A 36 0.30 -1.09 -1.10
C TYR A 36 1.25 -1.49 -2.23
N GLY A 37 1.93 -0.49 -2.80
CA GLY A 37 2.79 -0.60 -3.97
C GLY A 37 2.08 -0.20 -5.26
N GLY A 38 2.42 0.99 -5.77
CA GLY A 38 1.90 1.54 -7.04
C GLY A 38 2.58 0.95 -8.28
N THR A 39 3.00 -0.31 -8.23
CA THR A 39 3.52 -1.06 -9.37
C THR A 39 2.46 -1.24 -10.45
N SER A 40 2.81 -1.82 -11.60
CA SER A 40 1.81 -2.16 -12.64
C SER A 40 0.71 -3.06 -12.08
N ALA A 41 1.05 -4.02 -11.20
CA ALA A 41 0.10 -4.88 -10.53
C ALA A 41 -0.83 -4.08 -9.61
N GLY A 42 -0.28 -3.14 -8.81
CA GLY A 42 -1.04 -2.31 -7.90
C GLY A 42 -2.03 -1.38 -8.61
N VAL A 43 -1.60 -0.75 -9.70
CA VAL A 43 -2.48 0.12 -10.51
C VAL A 43 -3.63 -0.69 -11.11
N VAL A 44 -3.34 -1.87 -11.66
CA VAL A 44 -4.37 -2.74 -12.29
C VAL A 44 -5.32 -3.32 -11.23
N ALA A 45 -4.81 -3.73 -10.06
CA ALA A 45 -5.63 -4.19 -8.95
C ALA A 45 -6.57 -3.08 -8.45
N ALA A 46 -6.04 -1.86 -8.28
CA ALA A 46 -6.83 -0.70 -7.86
C ALA A 46 -7.92 -0.35 -8.88
N TYR A 47 -7.56 -0.34 -10.16
CA TYR A 47 -8.52 -0.13 -11.25
C TYR A 47 -9.65 -1.16 -11.24
N SER A 48 -9.30 -2.45 -11.12
CA SER A 48 -10.28 -3.54 -11.08
C SER A 48 -11.23 -3.42 -9.91
N ALA A 49 -10.69 -3.21 -8.70
CA ALA A 49 -11.48 -3.08 -7.49
C ALA A 49 -12.44 -1.88 -7.55
N LYS A 50 -11.96 -0.73 -8.06
CA LYS A 50 -12.80 0.47 -8.23
C LYS A 50 -13.91 0.24 -9.25
N LYS A 51 -13.63 -0.45 -10.38
CA LYS A 51 -14.65 -0.82 -11.38
C LYS A 51 -15.70 -1.79 -10.83
N MET A 52 -15.39 -2.54 -9.78
CA MET A 52 -16.33 -3.37 -9.03
C MET A 52 -17.08 -2.61 -7.93
N GLY A 53 -17.03 -1.27 -7.92
CA GLY A 53 -17.76 -0.43 -6.98
C GLY A 53 -17.18 -0.36 -5.57
N LYS A 54 -15.91 -0.75 -5.38
CA LYS A 54 -15.26 -0.65 -4.08
C LYS A 54 -14.64 0.73 -3.85
N SER A 55 -14.62 1.19 -2.60
CA SER A 55 -13.76 2.29 -2.20
C SER A 55 -12.31 1.77 -2.11
N VAL A 56 -11.39 2.45 -2.81
CA VAL A 56 -10.02 1.96 -3.01
C VAL A 56 -9.03 3.07 -2.70
N LEU A 57 -7.98 2.71 -1.97
CA LEU A 57 -6.80 3.55 -1.77
C LEU A 57 -5.58 2.83 -2.30
N LEU A 58 -4.87 3.46 -3.24
CA LEU A 58 -3.56 3.02 -3.71
C LEU A 58 -2.47 3.81 -2.99
N VAL A 59 -1.52 3.11 -2.38
CA VAL A 59 -0.39 3.70 -1.65
C VAL A 59 0.89 3.44 -2.41
N GLU A 60 1.65 4.50 -2.71
CA GLU A 60 2.93 4.42 -3.42
C GLU A 60 4.04 5.10 -2.60
N PRO A 61 5.13 4.37 -2.27
CA PRO A 61 6.27 4.94 -1.57
C PRO A 61 7.03 6.02 -2.35
N GLY A 62 6.98 5.95 -3.67
CA GLY A 62 7.64 6.89 -4.58
C GLY A 62 6.69 7.95 -5.16
N LYS A 63 7.13 8.53 -6.28
CA LYS A 63 6.40 9.57 -7.02
C LYS A 63 5.76 9.08 -8.32
N TYR A 64 6.07 7.87 -8.76
CA TYR A 64 5.63 7.34 -10.04
C TYR A 64 4.88 6.02 -9.87
N LEU A 65 3.86 5.84 -10.68
CA LEU A 65 3.12 4.58 -10.76
C LEU A 65 3.63 3.72 -11.91
N GLY A 66 3.41 2.41 -11.81
CA GLY A 66 3.76 1.43 -12.83
C GLY A 66 5.09 0.70 -12.59
N GLY A 67 5.85 1.09 -11.56
CA GLY A 67 7.07 0.40 -11.15
C GLY A 67 8.07 0.24 -12.29
N MET A 68 8.62 -0.97 -12.50
CA MET A 68 9.61 -1.25 -13.56
C MET A 68 9.09 -0.95 -14.97
N THR A 69 7.79 -1.14 -15.23
CA THR A 69 7.19 -0.87 -16.54
C THR A 69 7.32 0.60 -16.94
N THR A 70 7.22 1.52 -16.00
CA THR A 70 7.38 2.97 -16.23
C THR A 70 8.78 3.46 -15.89
N GLY A 71 9.58 2.66 -15.21
CA GLY A 71 10.94 2.97 -14.77
C GLY A 71 12.05 2.72 -15.80
N GLY A 72 11.70 2.26 -17.01
CA GLY A 72 12.67 2.07 -18.10
C GLY A 72 12.69 0.68 -18.75
N LEU A 73 12.03 -0.32 -18.15
CA LEU A 73 11.94 -1.66 -18.75
C LEU A 73 10.79 -1.73 -19.77
N GLY A 74 10.90 -0.91 -20.81
CA GLY A 74 9.87 -0.77 -21.85
C GLY A 74 10.01 -1.73 -23.03
N MET A 75 11.02 -2.63 -23.01
CA MET A 75 11.12 -3.71 -23.98
C MET A 75 10.53 -4.98 -23.37
N THR A 76 9.31 -5.32 -23.79
CA THR A 76 8.62 -6.48 -23.25
C THR A 76 9.14 -7.77 -23.85
N ASP A 77 9.46 -8.74 -23.00
CA ASP A 77 9.75 -10.12 -23.43
C ASP A 77 8.45 -10.77 -23.89
N ILE A 78 8.24 -10.78 -25.19
CA ILE A 78 6.92 -11.08 -25.74
C ILE A 78 6.61 -12.58 -25.69
N GLY A 79 7.54 -13.46 -25.98
CA GLY A 79 7.29 -14.88 -26.09
C GLY A 79 6.02 -15.17 -26.91
N ASN A 80 5.01 -15.71 -26.25
CA ASN A 80 3.67 -15.86 -26.83
C ASN A 80 2.74 -14.72 -26.39
N LYS A 81 2.69 -13.65 -27.18
CA LYS A 81 1.84 -12.48 -26.88
C LYS A 81 0.34 -12.79 -26.82
N TYR A 82 -0.09 -13.88 -27.41
CA TYR A 82 -1.52 -14.29 -27.41
C TYR A 82 -1.96 -14.86 -26.06
N ALA A 83 -1.01 -15.29 -25.23
CA ALA A 83 -1.27 -15.69 -23.85
C ALA A 83 -1.58 -14.50 -22.92
N VAL A 84 -1.17 -13.28 -23.30
CA VAL A 84 -1.46 -12.07 -22.53
C VAL A 84 -2.89 -11.62 -22.80
N THR A 85 -3.72 -11.57 -21.76
CA THR A 85 -5.16 -11.27 -21.85
C THR A 85 -5.59 -10.19 -20.87
N GLY A 86 -6.88 -9.85 -20.86
CA GLY A 86 -7.48 -8.98 -19.86
C GLY A 86 -6.87 -7.58 -19.83
N LEU A 87 -6.67 -7.06 -18.62
CA LEU A 87 -6.17 -5.70 -18.40
C LEU A 87 -4.71 -5.52 -18.79
N ALA A 88 -3.90 -6.57 -18.72
CA ALA A 88 -2.53 -6.53 -19.22
C ALA A 88 -2.52 -6.27 -20.73
N ARG A 89 -3.36 -6.98 -21.51
CA ARG A 89 -3.49 -6.72 -22.93
C ARG A 89 -4.06 -5.34 -23.24
N LEU A 90 -5.00 -4.86 -22.42
CA LEU A 90 -5.54 -3.50 -22.55
C LEU A 90 -4.45 -2.45 -22.40
N PHE A 91 -3.47 -2.66 -21.50
CA PHE A 91 -2.32 -1.78 -21.39
C PHE A 91 -1.56 -1.67 -22.72
N TYR A 92 -1.20 -2.79 -23.34
CA TYR A 92 -0.46 -2.78 -24.63
C TYR A 92 -1.29 -2.21 -25.78
N ARG A 93 -2.61 -2.35 -25.76
CA ARG A 93 -3.51 -1.70 -26.72
C ARG A 93 -3.54 -0.19 -26.54
N ARG A 94 -3.60 0.28 -25.30
CA ARG A 94 -3.51 1.73 -25.02
C ARG A 94 -2.15 2.34 -25.38
N ILE A 95 -1.07 1.58 -25.22
CA ILE A 95 0.24 1.96 -25.77
C ILE A 95 0.16 2.03 -27.30
N GLY A 96 -0.48 1.05 -27.94
CA GLY A 96 -0.67 1.02 -29.40
C GLY A 96 -1.42 2.24 -29.93
N GLU A 97 -2.46 2.71 -29.23
CA GLU A 97 -3.22 3.92 -29.56
C GLU A 97 -2.29 5.13 -29.76
N HIS A 98 -1.26 5.29 -28.92
CA HIS A 98 -0.28 6.37 -29.04
C HIS A 98 0.50 6.34 -30.38
N TYR A 99 0.65 5.16 -30.99
CA TYR A 99 1.40 4.94 -32.21
C TYR A 99 0.51 4.66 -33.42
N ASN A 100 -0.80 4.83 -33.32
CA ASN A 100 -1.79 4.43 -34.33
C ASN A 100 -1.68 2.95 -34.74
N LYS A 101 -1.40 2.08 -33.74
CA LYS A 101 -1.30 0.63 -33.89
C LYS A 101 -2.30 -0.08 -32.99
N PHE A 102 -2.71 -1.28 -33.37
CA PHE A 102 -3.62 -2.09 -32.55
C PHE A 102 -3.03 -2.44 -31.19
N GLU A 103 -1.74 -2.76 -31.15
CA GLU A 103 -0.96 -3.06 -29.94
C GLU A 103 0.48 -2.61 -30.16
N GLN A 104 1.15 -2.20 -29.06
CA GLN A 104 2.58 -1.89 -29.07
C GLN A 104 3.24 -2.46 -27.81
N TRP A 105 4.30 -3.23 -27.97
CA TRP A 105 4.94 -4.01 -26.92
C TRP A 105 6.31 -3.46 -26.50
N THR A 106 6.84 -2.51 -27.26
CA THR A 106 8.05 -1.77 -26.94
C THR A 106 7.70 -0.29 -26.87
N PHE A 107 8.05 0.37 -25.80
CA PHE A 107 7.61 1.73 -25.50
C PHE A 107 8.58 2.48 -24.58
N PRO A 108 8.69 3.79 -24.69
CA PRO A 108 9.45 4.59 -23.74
C PRO A 108 8.70 4.76 -22.40
N PRO A 109 9.42 5.06 -21.30
CA PRO A 109 8.82 5.27 -19.97
C PRO A 109 7.70 6.31 -19.96
N SER A 110 7.83 7.38 -20.74
CA SER A 110 6.83 8.47 -20.80
C SER A 110 5.46 7.97 -21.28
N VAL A 111 5.42 7.12 -22.31
CA VAL A 111 4.17 6.56 -22.85
C VAL A 111 3.56 5.55 -21.86
N ALA A 112 4.40 4.74 -21.23
CA ALA A 112 3.96 3.82 -20.19
C ALA A 112 3.35 4.58 -19.00
N THR A 113 4.02 5.64 -18.53
CA THR A 113 3.55 6.50 -17.44
C THR A 113 2.21 7.15 -17.78
N ALA A 114 2.08 7.72 -18.98
CA ALA A 114 0.81 8.30 -19.44
C ALA A 114 -0.32 7.26 -19.46
N THR A 115 0.00 6.03 -19.88
CA THR A 115 -0.96 4.93 -19.91
C THR A 115 -1.37 4.48 -18.51
N MET A 116 -0.43 4.35 -17.55
CA MET A 116 -0.75 4.03 -16.16
C MET A 116 -1.60 5.15 -15.51
N ASN A 117 -1.25 6.40 -15.73
CA ASN A 117 -2.03 7.53 -15.24
C ASN A 117 -3.44 7.58 -15.85
N ARG A 118 -3.63 7.09 -17.09
CA ARG A 118 -4.96 6.93 -17.68
C ARG A 118 -5.82 5.92 -16.96
N PHE A 119 -5.25 4.80 -16.46
CA PHE A 119 -6.01 3.86 -15.60
C PHE A 119 -6.48 4.54 -14.31
N VAL A 120 -5.60 5.31 -13.66
CA VAL A 120 -5.94 6.07 -12.45
C VAL A 120 -7.07 7.06 -12.72
N LYS A 121 -6.94 7.86 -13.76
CA LYS A 121 -7.92 8.91 -14.13
C LYS A 121 -9.28 8.32 -14.50
N VAL A 122 -9.32 7.26 -15.34
CA VAL A 122 -10.58 6.65 -15.82
C VAL A 122 -11.35 5.98 -14.69
N ALA A 123 -10.66 5.48 -13.67
CA ALA A 123 -11.30 4.86 -12.50
C ALA A 123 -11.47 5.83 -11.33
N ASP A 124 -11.01 7.07 -11.42
CA ASP A 124 -11.03 8.05 -10.33
C ASP A 124 -10.44 7.44 -9.04
N LEU A 125 -9.19 7.00 -9.13
CA LEU A 125 -8.49 6.35 -8.02
C LEU A 125 -7.93 7.37 -7.04
N ASP A 126 -8.16 7.16 -5.74
CA ASP A 126 -7.44 7.88 -4.69
C ASP A 126 -6.03 7.26 -4.53
N VAL A 127 -4.99 8.09 -4.69
CA VAL A 127 -3.59 7.67 -4.63
C VAL A 127 -2.85 8.51 -3.59
N LEU A 128 -2.16 7.82 -2.68
CA LEU A 128 -1.23 8.43 -1.74
C LEU A 128 0.20 8.19 -2.22
N TYR A 129 0.84 9.22 -2.74
CA TYR A 129 2.26 9.22 -3.10
C TYR A 129 3.14 9.54 -1.89
N TYR A 130 4.42 9.14 -1.98
CA TYR A 130 5.43 9.37 -0.96
C TYR A 130 5.01 8.84 0.42
N ARG A 131 4.34 7.69 0.45
CA ARG A 131 3.90 7.05 1.69
C ARG A 131 4.42 5.62 1.76
N ARG A 132 5.30 5.35 2.73
CA ARG A 132 5.78 3.99 2.96
C ARG A 132 5.23 3.43 4.27
N ILE A 133 5.07 2.12 4.29
CA ILE A 133 4.55 1.41 5.46
C ILE A 133 5.62 1.34 6.55
N THR A 134 5.22 1.66 7.79
CA THR A 134 6.05 1.49 8.98
C THR A 134 5.56 0.37 9.86
N ASP A 135 4.25 0.15 9.91
CA ASP A 135 3.63 -0.84 10.79
C ASP A 135 2.34 -1.40 10.20
N ALA A 136 2.00 -2.65 10.55
CA ALA A 136 0.73 -3.28 10.25
C ALA A 136 0.11 -3.87 11.51
N GLN A 137 -1.10 -3.46 11.86
CA GLN A 137 -1.84 -4.04 12.98
C GLN A 137 -2.59 -5.28 12.52
N VAL A 138 -2.19 -6.43 13.03
CA VAL A 138 -2.82 -7.73 12.75
C VAL A 138 -3.61 -8.20 13.96
N GLN A 139 -4.86 -8.59 13.75
CA GLN A 139 -5.72 -9.18 14.76
C GLN A 139 -6.46 -10.38 14.16
N ASN A 140 -6.40 -11.52 14.84
CA ASN A 140 -7.03 -12.77 14.37
C ASN A 140 -6.61 -13.12 12.93
N LYS A 141 -5.30 -13.06 12.64
CA LYS A 141 -4.70 -13.33 11.33
C LYS A 141 -5.22 -12.41 10.19
N ARG A 142 -5.74 -11.24 10.52
CA ARG A 142 -6.22 -10.25 9.57
C ARG A 142 -5.57 -8.90 9.85
N ILE A 143 -5.07 -8.26 8.82
CA ILE A 143 -4.63 -6.86 8.92
C ILE A 143 -5.86 -5.99 9.14
N LYS A 144 -5.84 -5.16 10.19
CA LYS A 144 -6.90 -4.20 10.54
C LYS A 144 -6.58 -2.79 10.09
N SER A 145 -5.32 -2.42 10.19
CA SER A 145 -4.83 -1.12 9.73
C SER A 145 -3.34 -1.19 9.44
N ILE A 146 -2.90 -0.25 8.64
CA ILE A 146 -1.47 0.03 8.42
C ILE A 146 -1.16 1.45 8.83
N THR A 147 0.08 1.69 9.22
CA THR A 147 0.61 3.01 9.51
C THR A 147 1.62 3.38 8.44
N LEU A 148 1.46 4.57 7.88
CA LEU A 148 2.28 5.11 6.81
C LEU A 148 3.01 6.35 7.28
N GLU A 149 4.27 6.50 6.91
CA GLU A 149 5.05 7.72 7.08
C GLU A 149 5.33 8.40 5.74
N ASP A 150 5.81 9.63 5.79
CA ASP A 150 6.31 10.32 4.61
C ASP A 150 7.68 9.74 4.22
N SER A 151 7.80 9.15 3.02
CA SER A 151 9.04 8.54 2.56
C SER A 151 10.14 9.55 2.24
N GLN A 152 9.78 10.82 2.00
CA GLN A 152 10.74 11.89 1.76
C GLN A 152 11.23 12.55 3.06
N GLN A 153 10.40 12.53 4.11
CA GLN A 153 10.67 13.21 5.38
C GLN A 153 10.26 12.33 6.58
N PRO A 154 10.91 11.17 6.76
CA PRO A 154 10.53 10.21 7.80
C PRO A 154 10.65 10.78 9.22
N ASP A 155 11.55 11.75 9.42
CA ASP A 155 11.79 12.37 10.73
C ASP A 155 10.65 13.31 11.19
N LYS A 156 9.80 13.78 10.28
CA LYS A 156 8.70 14.68 10.62
C LYS A 156 7.52 14.01 11.33
N LYS A 157 7.54 12.71 11.55
CA LYS A 157 6.50 11.93 12.28
C LYS A 157 5.06 12.22 11.83
N THR A 158 4.88 12.59 10.56
CA THR A 158 3.56 12.77 9.99
C THR A 158 3.01 11.41 9.60
N LEU A 159 2.30 10.77 10.51
CA LEU A 159 1.77 9.43 10.33
C LEU A 159 0.33 9.47 9.81
N ILE A 160 0.03 8.61 8.84
CA ILE A 160 -1.32 8.35 8.35
C ILE A 160 -1.67 6.91 8.71
N ARG A 161 -2.80 6.71 9.36
CA ARG A 161 -3.34 5.37 9.58
C ARG A 161 -4.40 5.08 8.53
N VAL A 162 -4.28 3.92 7.87
CA VAL A 162 -5.25 3.42 6.90
C VAL A 162 -5.93 2.18 7.46
N LYS A 163 -7.25 2.19 7.55
CA LYS A 163 -8.08 1.03 7.84
C LYS A 163 -8.70 0.53 6.54
N ALA A 164 -8.73 -0.79 6.34
CA ALA A 164 -9.42 -1.37 5.20
C ALA A 164 -10.03 -2.73 5.55
N LYS A 165 -11.03 -3.15 4.79
CA LYS A 165 -11.61 -4.49 4.90
C LYS A 165 -10.66 -5.54 4.34
N GLN A 166 -9.92 -5.17 3.27
CA GLN A 166 -8.91 -6.00 2.62
C GLN A 166 -7.66 -5.17 2.32
N PHE A 167 -6.50 -5.84 2.40
CA PHE A 167 -5.21 -5.28 2.04
C PHE A 167 -4.58 -6.15 0.95
N ILE A 168 -3.97 -5.52 -0.05
CA ILE A 168 -3.26 -6.19 -1.14
C ILE A 168 -1.84 -5.65 -1.17
N ASP A 169 -0.85 -6.54 -1.09
CA ASP A 169 0.54 -6.18 -1.29
C ASP A 169 0.90 -6.34 -2.77
N CYS A 170 1.30 -5.23 -3.39
CA CYS A 170 1.78 -5.16 -4.75
C CYS A 170 3.20 -4.56 -4.83
N SER A 171 3.90 -4.46 -3.68
CA SER A 171 5.31 -4.09 -3.66
C SER A 171 6.17 -5.22 -4.25
N TYR A 172 7.38 -4.91 -4.68
CA TYR A 172 8.30 -5.92 -5.19
C TYR A 172 8.92 -6.76 -4.07
N GLU A 173 9.12 -6.15 -2.91
CA GLU A 173 9.80 -6.74 -1.76
C GLU A 173 8.84 -7.43 -0.77
N GLY A 174 7.52 -7.27 -0.94
CA GLY A 174 6.53 -7.78 -0.01
C GLY A 174 6.50 -7.01 1.32
N ASP A 175 6.67 -5.70 1.27
CA ASP A 175 6.79 -4.84 2.45
C ASP A 175 5.59 -4.96 3.40
N LEU A 176 4.37 -4.95 2.86
CA LEU A 176 3.16 -5.10 3.65
C LEU A 176 3.08 -6.51 4.26
N MET A 177 3.44 -7.53 3.49
CA MET A 177 3.49 -8.92 3.93
C MET A 177 4.47 -9.08 5.09
N ALA A 178 5.68 -8.52 4.96
CA ALA A 178 6.71 -8.54 5.99
C ALA A 178 6.24 -7.82 7.27
N LYS A 179 5.61 -6.64 7.16
CA LYS A 179 5.07 -5.89 8.31
C LYS A 179 3.90 -6.61 8.98
N ALA A 180 3.17 -7.43 8.23
CA ALA A 180 2.09 -8.25 8.76
C ALA A 180 2.58 -9.55 9.45
N GLY A 181 3.89 -9.81 9.44
CA GLY A 181 4.49 -11.01 10.05
C GLY A 181 4.22 -12.30 9.25
N VAL A 182 4.02 -12.18 7.94
CA VAL A 182 3.90 -13.33 7.03
C VAL A 182 5.29 -13.62 6.47
N SER A 183 5.75 -14.84 6.65
CA SER A 183 7.06 -15.34 6.18
C SER A 183 6.86 -16.41 5.10
#